data_6eef5cf82b5a3b4ac34cf83b11bec2bd
#
_entry.id   6eef5cf82b5a3b4ac34cf83b11bec2bd
#
_cell.length_a   1.000
_cell.length_b   1.000
_cell.length_c   1.000
_cell.angle_alpha   90.00
_cell.angle_beta   90.00
_cell.angle_gamma   90.00
#
_symmetry.space_group_name_H-M   'P 1'
#
loop_
_entity.id
_entity.type
_entity.pdbx_description
1 polymer ?
#
loop_
_entity_poly.entity_id
_entity_poly.type
_entity_poly.pdbx_seq_one_letter_code
_entity_poly.pdbx_strand_id
1 'polypeptide(L)'
;MKVDIAKVLQKRKKQIIEDWMNLQLADASLREDLMSNEELREQSNELVDVLLKEMNDRNLADVDSPDFEPVHEVLSGISISRARQGFSPKETGLYVFSLKDALLNNLQAELKSDPVALVEALLKIDKLMDALGLVTFETFIKGREEVILRQTSEITEISTPVIRVWDGILALPIIGTLDSARTGCDGEPAPGNCNERKYYCHTRYFRSSCG
;
A
#
# COMPACT_ATOMS: atom_id res chain seq x y z
N MET A 1 -36.46 -11.17 16.69
CA MET A 1 -35.45 -12.18 16.25
C MET A 1 -34.18 -11.39 15.88
N LYS A 2 -33.04 -11.75 16.45
CA LYS A 2 -31.79 -11.02 16.09
C LYS A 2 -31.42 -11.41 14.66
N VAL A 3 -31.28 -10.42 13.78
CA VAL A 3 -30.93 -10.66 12.38
C VAL A 3 -29.44 -11.01 12.31
N ASP A 4 -29.11 -12.11 11.62
CA ASP A 4 -27.73 -12.53 11.35
C ASP A 4 -27.21 -11.75 10.13
N ILE A 5 -26.48 -10.67 10.38
CA ILE A 5 -25.97 -9.75 9.36
C ILE A 5 -25.06 -10.49 8.38
N ALA A 6 -24.18 -11.35 8.88
CA ALA A 6 -23.25 -12.10 8.06
C ALA A 6 -23.98 -12.99 7.04
N LYS A 7 -25.02 -13.70 7.47
CA LYS A 7 -25.84 -14.53 6.57
C LYS A 7 -26.62 -13.70 5.53
N VAL A 8 -27.11 -12.54 5.93
CA VAL A 8 -27.78 -11.61 4.99
C VAL A 8 -26.84 -11.21 3.88
N LEU A 9 -25.63 -10.76 4.21
CA LEU A 9 -24.62 -10.34 3.22
C LEU A 9 -24.11 -11.51 2.37
N GLN A 10 -23.87 -12.69 2.98
CA GLN A 10 -23.46 -13.89 2.25
C GLN A 10 -24.45 -14.29 1.15
N LYS A 11 -25.74 -14.21 1.42
CA LYS A 11 -26.78 -14.48 0.39
C LYS A 11 -26.71 -13.50 -0.79
N ARG A 12 -26.28 -12.29 -0.54
CA ARG A 12 -26.22 -11.22 -1.54
C ARG A 12 -24.83 -11.00 -2.12
N LYS A 13 -23.87 -11.90 -1.87
CA LYS A 13 -22.48 -11.77 -2.31
C LYS A 13 -22.35 -11.36 -3.79
N LYS A 14 -23.05 -12.02 -4.70
CA LYS A 14 -22.99 -11.70 -6.14
C LYS A 14 -23.42 -10.27 -6.41
N GLN A 15 -24.53 -9.83 -5.80
CA GLN A 15 -25.05 -8.49 -5.96
C GLN A 15 -24.10 -7.44 -5.38
N ILE A 16 -23.49 -7.72 -4.21
CA ILE A 16 -22.49 -6.83 -3.59
C ILE A 16 -21.30 -6.62 -4.52
N ILE A 17 -20.78 -7.68 -5.13
CA ILE A 17 -19.66 -7.60 -6.07
C ILE A 17 -20.05 -6.79 -7.32
N GLU A 18 -21.22 -7.03 -7.87
CA GLU A 18 -21.72 -6.28 -9.05
C GLU A 18 -21.91 -4.80 -8.73
N ASP A 19 -22.58 -4.49 -7.62
CA ASP A 19 -22.81 -3.11 -7.18
C ASP A 19 -21.49 -2.41 -6.91
N TRP A 20 -20.55 -3.08 -6.25
CA TRP A 20 -19.23 -2.53 -5.98
C TRP A 20 -18.42 -2.28 -7.24
N MET A 21 -18.39 -3.23 -8.17
CA MET A 21 -17.74 -3.03 -9.47
C MET A 21 -18.35 -1.86 -10.25
N ASN A 22 -19.67 -1.73 -10.24
CA ASN A 22 -20.35 -0.60 -10.89
C ASN A 22 -19.97 0.74 -10.26
N LEU A 23 -19.86 0.81 -8.92
CA LEU A 23 -19.43 2.02 -8.22
C LEU A 23 -18.00 2.40 -8.57
N GLN A 24 -17.09 1.41 -8.65
CA GLN A 24 -15.71 1.64 -9.03
C GLN A 24 -15.57 2.11 -10.49
N LEU A 25 -16.28 1.46 -11.43
CA LEU A 25 -16.24 1.80 -12.84
C LEU A 25 -16.92 3.15 -13.17
N ALA A 26 -17.84 3.59 -12.33
CA ALA A 26 -18.49 4.90 -12.45
C ALA A 26 -17.60 6.05 -11.98
N ASP A 27 -16.54 5.76 -11.22
CA ASP A 27 -15.63 6.78 -10.74
C ASP A 27 -14.68 7.21 -11.87
N ALA A 28 -14.72 8.50 -12.21
CA ALA A 28 -13.85 9.10 -13.24
C ALA A 28 -12.36 9.07 -12.87
N SER A 29 -12.02 8.72 -11.62
CA SER A 29 -10.65 8.56 -11.15
C SER A 29 -10.08 7.15 -11.34
N LEU A 30 -10.84 6.21 -11.94
CA LEU A 30 -10.36 4.87 -12.21
C LEU A 30 -9.17 4.91 -13.18
N ARG A 31 -8.05 4.33 -12.73
CA ARG A 31 -6.78 4.30 -13.47
C ARG A 31 -6.68 3.00 -14.26
N GLU A 32 -7.38 2.93 -15.41
CA GLU A 32 -7.32 1.79 -16.33
C GLU A 32 -5.91 1.56 -16.91
N ASP A 33 -5.05 2.58 -16.86
CA ASP A 33 -3.64 2.50 -17.23
C ASP A 33 -2.78 1.76 -16.19
N LEU A 34 -3.24 1.63 -14.95
CA LEU A 34 -2.51 0.97 -13.86
C LEU A 34 -3.00 -0.44 -13.56
N MET A 35 -4.26 -0.73 -13.81
CA MET A 35 -4.88 -2.01 -13.47
C MET A 35 -6.01 -2.34 -14.46
N SER A 36 -6.03 -3.56 -14.97
CA SER A 36 -7.11 -4.02 -15.83
C SER A 36 -8.40 -4.27 -15.04
N ASN A 37 -9.54 -4.21 -15.76
CA ASN A 37 -10.85 -4.51 -15.15
C ASN A 37 -10.95 -5.98 -14.65
N GLU A 38 -10.18 -6.89 -15.24
CA GLU A 38 -10.11 -8.30 -14.81
C GLU A 38 -9.37 -8.43 -13.47
N GLU A 39 -8.20 -7.80 -13.35
CA GLU A 39 -7.44 -7.76 -12.08
C GLU A 39 -8.23 -7.08 -10.97
N LEU A 40 -8.91 -5.97 -11.28
CA LEU A 40 -9.77 -5.28 -10.33
C LEU A 40 -10.88 -6.20 -9.82
N ARG A 41 -11.51 -6.95 -10.73
CA ARG A 41 -12.56 -7.93 -10.39
C ARG A 41 -12.03 -9.09 -9.56
N GLU A 42 -10.86 -9.61 -9.86
CA GLU A 42 -10.23 -10.68 -9.10
C GLU A 42 -9.92 -10.24 -7.67
N GLN A 43 -9.26 -9.09 -7.51
CA GLN A 43 -8.99 -8.51 -6.19
C GLN A 43 -10.27 -8.24 -5.40
N SER A 44 -11.31 -7.73 -6.07
CA SER A 44 -12.59 -7.45 -5.44
C SER A 44 -13.31 -8.71 -4.97
N ASN A 45 -13.27 -9.78 -5.78
CA ASN A 45 -13.83 -11.07 -5.40
C ASN A 45 -13.10 -11.67 -4.19
N GLU A 46 -11.77 -11.66 -4.22
CA GLU A 46 -10.94 -12.20 -3.13
C GLU A 46 -11.25 -11.48 -1.81
N LEU A 47 -11.26 -10.15 -1.80
CA LEU A 47 -11.55 -9.37 -0.59
C LEU A 47 -12.96 -9.64 -0.05
N VAL A 48 -13.97 -9.65 -0.92
CA VAL A 48 -15.36 -9.93 -0.50
C VAL A 48 -15.50 -11.35 0.01
N ASP A 49 -14.82 -12.33 -0.61
CA ASP A 49 -14.86 -13.73 -0.20
C ASP A 49 -14.31 -13.91 1.19
N VAL A 50 -13.13 -13.37 1.46
CA VAL A 50 -12.50 -13.46 2.78
C VAL A 50 -13.31 -12.68 3.82
N LEU A 51 -13.74 -11.46 3.50
CA LEU A 51 -14.55 -10.63 4.40
C LEU A 51 -15.84 -11.33 4.83
N LEU A 52 -16.62 -11.84 3.87
CA LEU A 52 -17.91 -12.50 4.17
C LEU A 52 -17.73 -13.87 4.83
N LYS A 53 -16.62 -14.55 4.61
CA LYS A 53 -16.30 -15.82 5.25
C LYS A 53 -15.97 -15.65 6.73
N GLU A 54 -15.14 -14.68 7.06
CA GLU A 54 -14.65 -14.47 8.43
C GLU A 54 -15.64 -13.65 9.28
N MET A 55 -16.56 -12.90 8.65
CA MET A 55 -17.55 -12.09 9.32
C MET A 55 -18.60 -12.96 10.03
N ASN A 56 -18.85 -12.66 11.30
CA ASN A 56 -19.92 -13.25 12.09
C ASN A 56 -20.49 -12.22 13.10
N ASP A 57 -21.67 -12.49 13.65
CA ASP A 57 -22.36 -11.55 14.56
C ASP A 57 -21.58 -11.19 15.83
N ARG A 58 -20.58 -11.99 16.21
CA ARG A 58 -19.79 -11.77 17.43
C ARG A 58 -18.63 -10.82 17.16
N ASN A 59 -17.94 -11.01 16.02
CA ASN A 59 -16.75 -10.22 15.67
C ASN A 59 -17.07 -8.90 14.97
N LEU A 60 -18.29 -8.70 14.46
CA LEU A 60 -18.71 -7.41 13.87
C LEU A 60 -18.63 -6.21 14.84
N ALA A 61 -18.56 -6.46 16.15
CA ALA A 61 -18.40 -5.40 17.14
C ALA A 61 -16.94 -5.14 17.52
N ASP A 62 -16.03 -6.03 17.14
CA ASP A 62 -14.61 -6.02 17.48
C ASP A 62 -13.76 -6.26 16.23
N VAL A 63 -13.30 -5.15 15.63
CA VAL A 63 -12.53 -5.15 14.38
C VAL A 63 -11.12 -5.68 14.58
N ASP A 64 -10.60 -5.60 15.81
CA ASP A 64 -9.29 -6.11 16.19
C ASP A 64 -9.32 -7.61 16.53
N SER A 65 -10.48 -8.26 16.34
CA SER A 65 -10.60 -9.70 16.51
C SER A 65 -9.60 -10.45 15.61
N PRO A 66 -8.90 -11.46 16.13
CA PRO A 66 -8.02 -12.32 15.32
C PRO A 66 -8.72 -13.00 14.14
N ASP A 67 -10.04 -13.10 14.16
CA ASP A 67 -10.83 -13.64 13.06
C ASP A 67 -10.67 -12.82 11.77
N PHE A 68 -10.37 -11.51 11.89
CA PHE A 68 -10.17 -10.62 10.74
C PHE A 68 -8.73 -10.59 10.20
N GLU A 69 -7.79 -11.32 10.80
CA GLU A 69 -6.41 -11.38 10.30
C GLU A 69 -6.32 -11.73 8.80
N PRO A 70 -7.06 -12.73 8.26
CA PRO A 70 -7.05 -13.02 6.83
C PRO A 70 -7.56 -11.85 5.97
N VAL A 71 -8.52 -11.07 6.48
CA VAL A 71 -9.03 -9.87 5.80
C VAL A 71 -7.96 -8.78 5.76
N HIS A 72 -7.27 -8.58 6.89
CA HIS A 72 -6.16 -7.63 7.00
C HIS A 72 -5.00 -7.99 6.07
N GLU A 73 -4.65 -9.28 5.94
CA GLU A 73 -3.61 -9.75 5.02
C GLU A 73 -3.94 -9.43 3.56
N VAL A 74 -5.15 -9.80 3.10
CA VAL A 74 -5.60 -9.53 1.73
C VAL A 74 -5.64 -8.01 1.46
N LEU A 75 -6.23 -7.24 2.38
CA LEU A 75 -6.35 -5.80 2.22
C LEU A 75 -5.00 -5.09 2.23
N SER A 76 -4.07 -5.54 3.07
CA SER A 76 -2.70 -5.05 3.13
C SER A 76 -1.94 -5.36 1.83
N GLY A 77 -2.09 -6.57 1.29
CA GLY A 77 -1.52 -6.96 0.01
C GLY A 77 -2.00 -6.06 -1.14
N ILE A 78 -3.32 -5.82 -1.21
CA ILE A 78 -3.92 -4.91 -2.18
C ILE A 78 -3.36 -3.48 -2.03
N SER A 79 -3.31 -2.96 -0.79
CA SER A 79 -2.86 -1.60 -0.50
C SER A 79 -1.40 -1.37 -0.89
N ILE A 80 -0.52 -2.30 -0.53
CA ILE A 80 0.92 -2.25 -0.89
C ILE A 80 1.09 -2.36 -2.41
N SER A 81 0.37 -3.27 -3.07
CA SER A 81 0.41 -3.42 -4.52
C SER A 81 0.02 -2.12 -5.22
N ARG A 82 -1.08 -1.49 -4.81
CA ARG A 82 -1.54 -0.20 -5.34
C ARG A 82 -0.53 0.92 -5.10
N ALA A 83 0.09 0.97 -3.92
CA ALA A 83 1.15 1.93 -3.61
C ALA A 83 2.35 1.79 -4.56
N ARG A 84 2.76 0.55 -4.88
CA ARG A 84 3.87 0.24 -5.81
C ARG A 84 3.51 0.53 -7.26
N GLN A 85 2.27 0.31 -7.66
CA GLN A 85 1.76 0.60 -9.01
C GLN A 85 1.58 2.10 -9.28
N GLY A 86 1.59 2.96 -8.27
CA GLY A 86 1.49 4.41 -8.42
C GLY A 86 0.09 4.99 -8.21
N PHE A 87 -0.84 4.21 -7.65
CA PHE A 87 -2.12 4.75 -7.20
C PHE A 87 -1.91 5.81 -6.11
N SER A 88 -2.84 6.75 -6.02
CA SER A 88 -2.88 7.73 -4.94
C SER A 88 -3.55 7.14 -3.68
N PRO A 89 -3.31 7.72 -2.49
CA PRO A 89 -4.05 7.34 -1.27
C PRO A 89 -5.56 7.48 -1.42
N LYS A 90 -6.01 8.51 -2.17
CA LYS A 90 -7.42 8.76 -2.43
C LYS A 90 -8.05 7.62 -3.23
N GLU A 91 -7.43 7.21 -4.34
CA GLU A 91 -7.92 6.12 -5.18
C GLU A 91 -7.97 4.79 -4.43
N THR A 92 -6.97 4.54 -3.58
CA THR A 92 -6.93 3.34 -2.74
C THR A 92 -7.98 3.38 -1.63
N GLY A 93 -8.22 4.54 -1.02
CA GLY A 93 -9.30 4.73 -0.04
C GLY A 93 -10.69 4.57 -0.67
N LEU A 94 -10.92 5.15 -1.84
CA LEU A 94 -12.20 5.02 -2.56
C LEU A 94 -12.54 3.56 -2.90
N TYR A 95 -11.55 2.73 -3.13
CA TYR A 95 -11.76 1.29 -3.33
C TYR A 95 -12.47 0.65 -2.13
N VAL A 96 -12.03 0.93 -0.90
CA VAL A 96 -12.65 0.38 0.31
C VAL A 96 -13.99 1.07 0.63
N PHE A 97 -14.07 2.39 0.45
CA PHE A 97 -15.30 3.13 0.74
C PHE A 97 -16.44 2.79 -0.24
N SER A 98 -16.13 2.51 -1.51
CA SER A 98 -17.14 2.03 -2.44
C SER A 98 -17.65 0.60 -2.10
N LEU A 99 -16.81 -0.25 -1.49
CA LEU A 99 -17.28 -1.51 -0.91
C LEU A 99 -18.24 -1.28 0.26
N LYS A 100 -17.91 -0.33 1.15
CA LYS A 100 -18.80 0.09 2.23
C LYS A 100 -20.18 0.46 1.70
N ASP A 101 -20.22 1.32 0.68
CA ASP A 101 -21.48 1.75 0.07
C ASP A 101 -22.27 0.57 -0.52
N ALA A 102 -21.60 -0.35 -1.20
CA ALA A 102 -22.23 -1.55 -1.73
C ALA A 102 -22.83 -2.44 -0.63
N LEU A 103 -22.11 -2.64 0.49
CA LEU A 103 -22.60 -3.40 1.65
C LEU A 103 -23.81 -2.74 2.30
N LEU A 104 -23.75 -1.43 2.55
CA LEU A 104 -24.84 -0.66 3.18
C LEU A 104 -26.09 -0.66 2.31
N ASN A 105 -25.96 -0.46 1.00
CA ASN A 105 -27.07 -0.50 0.05
C ASN A 105 -27.77 -1.88 0.02
N ASN A 106 -26.98 -2.95 0.07
CA ASN A 106 -27.52 -4.31 0.08
C ASN A 106 -28.22 -4.64 1.41
N LEU A 107 -27.71 -4.18 2.55
CA LEU A 107 -28.39 -4.28 3.85
C LEU A 107 -29.72 -3.50 3.85
N GLN A 108 -29.71 -2.28 3.33
CA GLN A 108 -30.90 -1.46 3.23
C GLN A 108 -31.98 -2.11 2.35
N ALA A 109 -31.58 -2.75 1.26
CA ALA A 109 -32.49 -3.45 0.36
C ALA A 109 -33.15 -4.67 1.05
N GLU A 110 -32.40 -5.42 1.86
CA GLU A 110 -32.87 -6.67 2.49
C GLU A 110 -33.65 -6.41 3.78
N LEU A 111 -33.26 -5.41 4.60
CA LEU A 111 -33.82 -5.17 5.92
C LEU A 111 -34.88 -4.05 5.93
N LYS A 112 -35.46 -3.68 4.78
CA LYS A 112 -36.49 -2.62 4.65
C LYS A 112 -37.69 -2.81 5.60
N SER A 113 -38.03 -4.04 5.93
CA SER A 113 -39.19 -4.38 6.77
C SER A 113 -38.92 -4.30 8.27
N ASP A 114 -37.62 -4.22 8.68
CA ASP A 114 -37.20 -4.14 10.09
C ASP A 114 -36.25 -2.96 10.30
N PRO A 115 -36.76 -1.75 10.55
CA PRO A 115 -35.93 -0.54 10.69
C PRO A 115 -34.97 -0.60 11.88
N VAL A 116 -35.31 -1.33 12.95
CA VAL A 116 -34.43 -1.45 14.12
C VAL A 116 -33.22 -2.34 13.78
N ALA A 117 -33.46 -3.49 13.18
CA ALA A 117 -32.39 -4.39 12.72
C ALA A 117 -31.53 -3.71 11.65
N LEU A 118 -32.15 -2.91 10.76
CA LEU A 118 -31.42 -2.16 9.75
C LEU A 118 -30.43 -1.17 10.37
N VAL A 119 -30.86 -0.34 11.30
CA VAL A 119 -29.98 0.66 11.94
C VAL A 119 -28.85 -0.04 12.69
N GLU A 120 -29.13 -1.12 13.43
CA GLU A 120 -28.10 -1.89 14.11
C GLU A 120 -27.06 -2.47 13.12
N ALA A 121 -27.52 -3.03 12.00
CA ALA A 121 -26.67 -3.59 10.97
C ALA A 121 -25.79 -2.53 10.30
N LEU A 122 -26.40 -1.39 9.93
CA LEU A 122 -25.67 -0.27 9.29
C LEU A 122 -24.55 0.24 10.19
N LEU A 123 -24.81 0.46 11.50
CA LEU A 123 -23.81 0.95 12.44
C LEU A 123 -22.65 -0.03 12.64
N LYS A 124 -22.91 -1.34 12.62
CA LYS A 124 -21.85 -2.34 12.75
C LYS A 124 -20.96 -2.42 11.51
N ILE A 125 -21.58 -2.45 10.33
CA ILE A 125 -20.84 -2.49 9.07
C ILE A 125 -20.06 -1.17 8.85
N ASP A 126 -20.66 -0.04 9.20
CA ASP A 126 -20.00 1.26 9.13
C ASP A 126 -18.70 1.29 9.94
N LYS A 127 -18.75 0.87 11.20
CA LYS A 127 -17.55 0.78 12.07
C LYS A 127 -16.50 -0.19 11.55
N LEU A 128 -16.92 -1.36 11.08
CA LEU A 128 -16.00 -2.35 10.51
C LEU A 128 -15.29 -1.78 9.29
N MET A 129 -16.03 -1.18 8.37
CA MET A 129 -15.46 -0.64 7.14
C MET A 129 -14.57 0.59 7.40
N ASP A 130 -14.89 1.42 8.39
CA ASP A 130 -14.03 2.53 8.81
C ASP A 130 -12.67 2.04 9.33
N ALA A 131 -12.67 0.99 10.15
CA ALA A 131 -11.43 0.40 10.64
C ALA A 131 -10.61 -0.26 9.53
N LEU A 132 -11.23 -0.99 8.61
CA LEU A 132 -10.57 -1.53 7.42
C LEU A 132 -10.01 -0.41 6.53
N GLY A 133 -10.71 0.74 6.45
CA GLY A 133 -10.19 1.94 5.80
C GLY A 133 -8.90 2.46 6.43
N LEU A 134 -8.81 2.50 7.76
CA LEU A 134 -7.59 2.89 8.47
C LEU A 134 -6.43 1.93 8.19
N VAL A 135 -6.67 0.62 8.25
CA VAL A 135 -5.67 -0.41 7.89
C VAL A 135 -5.17 -0.21 6.45
N THR A 136 -6.08 0.12 5.53
CA THR A 136 -5.75 0.41 4.13
C THR A 136 -4.77 1.58 4.01
N PHE A 137 -5.04 2.68 4.71
CA PHE A 137 -4.15 3.85 4.67
C PHE A 137 -2.80 3.60 5.33
N GLU A 138 -2.77 2.92 6.48
CA GLU A 138 -1.51 2.58 7.15
C GLU A 138 -0.61 1.70 6.27
N THR A 139 -1.19 0.67 5.67
CA THR A 139 -0.44 -0.25 4.81
C THR A 139 -0.04 0.38 3.49
N PHE A 140 -0.88 1.28 2.95
CA PHE A 140 -0.53 2.08 1.77
C PHE A 140 0.67 2.99 2.03
N ILE A 141 0.70 3.69 3.17
CA ILE A 141 1.82 4.55 3.57
C ILE A 141 3.10 3.74 3.68
N LYS A 142 3.07 2.59 4.37
CA LYS A 142 4.22 1.68 4.48
C LYS A 142 4.73 1.24 3.10
N GLY A 143 3.83 0.85 2.20
CA GLY A 143 4.18 0.49 0.82
C GLY A 143 4.82 1.64 0.03
N ARG A 144 4.37 2.88 0.24
CA ARG A 144 4.99 4.08 -0.38
C ARG A 144 6.36 4.39 0.20
N GLU A 145 6.55 4.24 1.49
CA GLU A 145 7.85 4.41 2.15
C GLU A 145 8.88 3.41 1.61
N GLU A 146 8.51 2.14 1.43
CA GLU A 146 9.37 1.14 0.81
C GLU A 146 9.81 1.53 -0.60
N VAL A 147 8.88 2.05 -1.43
CA VAL A 147 9.19 2.53 -2.79
C VAL A 147 10.20 3.69 -2.73
N ILE A 148 9.98 4.66 -1.84
CA ILE A 148 10.86 5.83 -1.67
C ILE A 148 12.26 5.39 -1.22
N LEU A 149 12.36 4.52 -0.22
CA LEU A 149 13.62 4.00 0.29
C LEU A 149 14.41 3.27 -0.82
N ARG A 150 13.72 2.42 -1.60
CA ARG A 150 14.36 1.72 -2.72
C ARG A 150 14.88 2.67 -3.78
N GLN A 151 14.07 3.66 -4.19
CA GLN A 151 14.51 4.68 -5.17
C GLN A 151 15.70 5.50 -4.65
N THR A 152 15.69 5.86 -3.36
CA THR A 152 16.79 6.59 -2.73
C THR A 152 18.07 5.75 -2.72
N SER A 153 17.99 4.46 -2.41
CA SER A 153 19.12 3.53 -2.46
C SER A 153 19.69 3.40 -3.86
N GLU A 154 18.83 3.21 -4.87
CA GLU A 154 19.24 3.12 -6.27
C GLU A 154 19.97 4.41 -6.75
N ILE A 155 19.46 5.59 -6.35
CA ILE A 155 20.11 6.88 -6.67
C ILE A 155 21.48 6.97 -5.98
N THR A 156 21.60 6.50 -4.74
CA THR A 156 22.85 6.54 -3.98
C THR A 156 23.91 5.62 -4.60
N GLU A 157 23.52 4.43 -5.05
CA GLU A 157 24.43 3.51 -5.75
C GLU A 157 24.94 4.05 -7.07
N ILE A 158 24.10 4.75 -7.84
CA ILE A 158 24.48 5.35 -9.13
C ILE A 158 25.36 6.58 -8.93
N SER A 159 25.21 7.31 -7.82
CA SER A 159 25.86 8.62 -7.60
C SER A 159 27.36 8.55 -7.28
N THR A 160 27.93 7.36 -7.09
CA THR A 160 29.36 7.18 -6.81
C THR A 160 30.03 6.12 -7.70
N PRO A 161 29.99 6.27 -9.04
CA PRO A 161 30.68 5.32 -9.91
C PRO A 161 32.19 5.45 -9.74
N VAL A 162 32.85 4.36 -9.39
CA VAL A 162 34.32 4.29 -9.44
C VAL A 162 34.74 4.15 -10.90
N ILE A 163 35.38 5.19 -11.46
CA ILE A 163 35.84 5.18 -12.86
C ILE A 163 37.34 4.91 -12.92
N ARG A 164 37.74 3.99 -13.77
CA ARG A 164 39.17 3.81 -14.08
C ARG A 164 39.65 4.90 -15.01
N VAL A 165 40.50 5.81 -14.53
CA VAL A 165 41.01 6.97 -15.28
C VAL A 165 42.32 6.61 -15.97
N TRP A 166 43.14 5.75 -15.37
CA TRP A 166 44.43 5.30 -15.90
C TRP A 166 44.76 3.88 -15.40
N ASP A 167 45.81 3.30 -15.89
CA ASP A 167 46.27 2.01 -15.40
C ASP A 167 46.73 2.14 -13.95
N GLY A 168 46.03 1.45 -13.04
CA GLY A 168 46.25 1.56 -11.60
C GLY A 168 45.65 2.76 -10.90
N ILE A 169 44.94 3.66 -11.62
CA ILE A 169 44.30 4.87 -11.02
C ILE A 169 42.78 4.77 -11.16
N LEU A 170 42.11 4.77 -10.02
CA LEU A 170 40.64 4.84 -9.93
C LEU A 170 40.24 6.22 -9.43
N ALA A 171 39.24 6.83 -10.06
CA ALA A 171 38.67 8.10 -9.66
C ALA A 171 37.22 7.88 -9.17
N LEU A 172 36.90 8.49 -8.04
CA LEU A 172 35.55 8.56 -7.50
C LEU A 172 35.05 10.00 -7.68
N PRO A 173 34.18 10.28 -8.66
CA PRO A 173 33.63 11.63 -8.81
C PRO A 173 32.66 11.90 -7.65
N ILE A 174 32.95 12.97 -6.89
CA ILE A 174 32.08 13.41 -5.81
C ILE A 174 31.11 14.42 -6.40
N ILE A 175 29.84 14.03 -6.54
CA ILE A 175 28.76 14.87 -7.06
C ILE A 175 27.83 15.20 -5.89
N GLY A 176 27.64 16.50 -5.59
CA GLY A 176 26.77 16.99 -4.54
C GLY A 176 27.48 17.32 -3.22
N THR A 177 26.74 17.35 -2.12
CA THR A 177 27.26 17.63 -0.78
C THR A 177 27.92 16.39 -0.18
N LEU A 178 29.13 16.58 0.36
CA LEU A 178 29.79 15.57 1.17
C LEU A 178 29.17 15.58 2.60
N ASP A 179 28.49 14.52 2.94
CA ASP A 179 28.11 14.26 4.33
C ASP A 179 29.06 13.24 4.98
N SER A 180 28.97 13.11 6.30
CA SER A 180 29.85 12.21 7.08
C SER A 180 29.65 10.73 6.71
N ALA A 181 28.51 10.34 6.15
CA ALA A 181 28.25 8.97 5.71
C ALA A 181 29.01 8.63 4.39
N ARG A 182 29.28 9.65 3.54
CA ARG A 182 30.06 9.50 2.31
C ARG A 182 31.57 9.69 2.52
N THR A 183 31.98 10.32 3.62
CA THR A 183 33.40 10.50 3.98
C THR A 183 33.95 9.38 4.85
N GLY A 184 33.15 8.39 5.21
CA GLY A 184 33.55 7.19 5.96
C GLY A 184 34.51 6.28 5.16
N CYS A 185 35.59 6.87 4.65
CA CYS A 185 36.82 6.14 4.36
C CYS A 185 37.57 5.84 5.63
N ASP A 186 36.89 5.31 6.64
CA ASP A 186 37.49 4.68 7.79
C ASP A 186 38.00 3.32 7.34
N GLY A 187 39.21 3.34 6.77
CA GLY A 187 40.25 2.34 6.80
C GLY A 187 39.94 0.84 6.68
N GLU A 188 38.75 0.41 6.31
CA GLU A 188 38.54 -0.99 6.02
C GLU A 188 38.78 -1.29 4.53
N PRO A 189 39.74 -2.19 4.23
CA PRO A 189 39.98 -2.58 2.86
C PRO A 189 38.78 -3.37 2.33
N ALA A 190 38.27 -2.96 1.15
CA ALA A 190 37.31 -3.76 0.42
C ALA A 190 37.76 -5.23 0.33
N PRO A 191 36.87 -6.22 0.48
CA PRO A 191 37.25 -7.62 0.45
C PRO A 191 37.65 -8.02 -0.97
N GLY A 192 38.94 -8.09 -1.21
CA GLY A 192 39.53 -8.49 -2.48
C GLY A 192 40.95 -7.94 -2.63
N ASN A 193 41.92 -8.82 -2.47
CA ASN A 193 43.35 -8.72 -2.70
C ASN A 193 43.84 -7.40 -3.36
N CYS A 194 43.99 -6.34 -2.57
CA CYS A 194 44.54 -5.04 -2.99
C CYS A 194 45.98 -4.91 -2.46
N ASN A 195 46.86 -5.78 -2.86
CA ASN A 195 48.30 -5.53 -2.78
C ASN A 195 48.69 -4.70 -3.98
N GLU A 196 48.98 -3.40 -3.78
CA GLU A 196 49.55 -2.45 -4.75
C GLU A 196 48.58 -1.45 -5.44
N ARG A 197 47.57 -0.92 -4.78
CA ARG A 197 46.86 0.24 -5.35
C ARG A 197 46.94 1.45 -4.41
N LYS A 198 47.65 2.49 -4.84
CA LYS A 198 47.64 3.78 -4.15
C LYS A 198 46.36 4.53 -4.47
N TYR A 199 45.57 4.90 -3.48
CA TYR A 199 44.39 5.73 -3.63
C TYR A 199 44.78 7.20 -3.51
N TYR A 200 44.47 8.01 -4.52
CA TYR A 200 44.60 9.46 -4.43
C TYR A 200 43.19 10.05 -4.32
N CYS A 201 42.90 10.70 -3.20
CA CYS A 201 41.69 11.47 -3.01
C CYS A 201 42.03 12.93 -3.35
N HIS A 202 41.52 13.41 -4.47
CA HIS A 202 41.69 14.81 -4.86
C HIS A 202 40.43 15.57 -4.49
N THR A 203 40.41 16.20 -3.34
CA THR A 203 39.33 17.12 -2.92
C THR A 203 39.51 18.47 -3.57
N ARG A 204 38.74 18.80 -4.61
CA ARG A 204 38.58 20.18 -5.05
C ARG A 204 37.51 20.86 -4.20
N TYR A 205 37.96 21.77 -3.34
CA TYR A 205 37.06 22.68 -2.63
C TYR A 205 36.42 23.64 -3.63
N PHE A 206 35.10 23.49 -3.83
CA PHE A 206 34.29 24.57 -4.40
C PHE A 206 33.86 25.47 -3.25
N ARG A 207 34.47 26.66 -3.17
CA ARG A 207 34.00 27.73 -2.30
C ARG A 207 32.75 28.32 -2.97
N SER A 208 31.57 28.06 -2.47
CA SER A 208 30.40 28.85 -2.82
C SER A 208 30.48 30.18 -2.09
N SER A 209 30.79 31.24 -2.82
CA SER A 209 30.58 32.61 -2.36
C SER A 209 29.06 32.84 -2.28
N CYS A 210 28.48 32.91 -1.09
CA CYS A 210 27.21 33.58 -0.88
C CYS A 210 27.40 35.07 -1.09
N GLY A 211 26.71 35.63 -2.12
CA GLY A 211 26.36 37.00 -2.26
C GLY A 211 24.86 37.15 -2.03
#